data_7c1df7576d849da922cd0291f6dd76be
#
_entry.id   7c1df7576d849da922cd0291f6dd76be
#
_cell.length_a   1.000
_cell.length_b   1.000
_cell.length_c   1.000
_cell.angle_alpha   90.00
_cell.angle_beta   90.00
_cell.angle_gamma   90.00
#
_symmetry.space_group_name_H-M   'P 1'
#
loop_
_entity.id
_entity.type
_entity.pdbx_description
1 polymer ?
#
loop_
_entity_poly.entity_id
_entity_poly.type
_entity_poly.pdbx_seq_one_letter_code
_entity_poly.pdbx_strand_id
1 'polypeptide(L)'
;MKILVAVKRVVDYNVKVRVKSDHSGIDIANVKMSMNPFDEIAIEEAVRLKEAGVASEIVVVSAGPTPCQETLRTALAIGADKAILVETDIELQPLAVAKLLKAICDKEQAQLILLGKQAIDDDSNQTGQMLASLMDIPQGTFASKVLVENGKVNVTREVDGGLETIVLTLPAVITTDLRLNEPRYVTLPNIMKAKKKPLEILKPEELGVDIAPRLKTLRVDEPPKRAAGIMVANVAELVEKLKNEAKVI
;
A
#
# COMPACT_ATOMS: atom_id res chain seq x y z
N MET A 1 14.68 -11.20 12.34
CA MET A 1 14.90 -10.56 11.01
C MET A 1 14.43 -9.12 11.03
N LYS A 2 14.91 -8.28 10.09
CA LYS A 2 14.42 -6.91 9.89
C LYS A 2 13.31 -6.90 8.84
N ILE A 3 12.21 -6.19 9.14
CA ILE A 3 11.09 -5.98 8.21
C ILE A 3 11.09 -4.52 7.76
N LEU A 4 10.95 -4.30 6.45
CA LEU A 4 10.66 -2.98 5.89
C LEU A 4 9.17 -2.92 5.53
N VAL A 5 8.50 -1.83 5.92
CA VAL A 5 7.10 -1.60 5.55
C VAL A 5 7.00 -0.29 4.79
N ALA A 6 6.48 -0.33 3.56
CA ALA A 6 6.18 0.88 2.80
C ALA A 6 4.77 1.37 3.12
N VAL A 7 4.63 2.68 3.36
CA VAL A 7 3.33 3.32 3.64
C VAL A 7 3.15 4.56 2.78
N LYS A 8 1.96 4.74 2.23
CA LYS A 8 1.59 5.88 1.39
C LYS A 8 0.58 6.78 2.11
N ARG A 9 0.78 8.10 2.01
CA ARG A 9 -0.19 9.11 2.43
C ARG A 9 -1.18 9.34 1.30
N VAL A 10 -2.45 9.09 1.55
CA VAL A 10 -3.53 9.19 0.55
C VAL A 10 -4.68 10.03 1.08
N VAL A 11 -5.59 10.44 0.22
CA VAL A 11 -6.86 11.05 0.65
C VAL A 11 -7.65 10.02 1.47
N ASP A 12 -8.16 10.45 2.64
CA ASP A 12 -8.96 9.57 3.51
C ASP A 12 -10.18 9.04 2.75
N TYR A 13 -10.44 7.74 2.85
CA TYR A 13 -11.50 7.05 2.11
C TYR A 13 -12.92 7.56 2.42
N ASN A 14 -13.12 8.29 3.50
CA ASN A 14 -14.40 8.96 3.81
C ASN A 14 -14.57 10.29 3.08
N VAL A 15 -13.53 10.82 2.45
CA VAL A 15 -13.58 12.09 1.73
C VAL A 15 -14.17 11.86 0.34
N LYS A 16 -15.22 12.60 0.00
CA LYS A 16 -15.71 12.65 -1.38
C LYS A 16 -14.79 13.57 -2.20
N VAL A 17 -13.92 12.96 -2.99
CA VAL A 17 -13.01 13.69 -3.89
C VAL A 17 -13.79 14.41 -5.00
N ARG A 18 -13.22 15.52 -5.50
CA ARG A 18 -13.75 16.31 -6.61
C ARG A 18 -12.66 16.50 -7.66
N VAL A 19 -13.07 16.55 -8.91
CA VAL A 19 -12.17 16.90 -10.01
C VAL A 19 -11.98 18.42 -10.03
N LYS A 20 -10.75 18.87 -10.28
CA LYS A 20 -10.45 20.30 -10.48
C LYS A 20 -11.21 20.83 -11.69
N SER A 21 -11.55 22.12 -11.68
CA SER A 21 -12.31 22.76 -12.76
C SER A 21 -11.61 22.74 -14.12
N ASP A 22 -10.29 22.65 -14.13
CA ASP A 22 -9.46 22.55 -15.33
C ASP A 22 -9.22 21.09 -15.78
N HIS A 23 -9.81 20.11 -15.10
CA HIS A 23 -9.62 18.69 -15.35
C HIS A 23 -8.17 18.17 -15.25
N SER A 24 -7.25 18.92 -14.67
CA SER A 24 -5.84 18.54 -14.52
C SER A 24 -5.59 17.47 -13.46
N GLY A 25 -6.56 17.20 -12.58
CA GLY A 25 -6.41 16.24 -11.49
C GLY A 25 -7.54 16.34 -10.47
N ILE A 26 -7.33 15.74 -9.32
CA ILE A 26 -8.25 15.78 -8.19
C ILE A 26 -7.91 16.99 -7.31
N ASP A 27 -8.94 17.68 -6.80
CA ASP A 27 -8.78 18.74 -5.81
C ASP A 27 -8.55 18.10 -4.42
N ILE A 28 -7.29 18.15 -3.98
CA ILE A 28 -6.87 17.66 -2.68
C ILE A 28 -6.54 18.78 -1.68
N ALA A 29 -6.85 20.03 -2.03
CA ALA A 29 -6.63 21.16 -1.15
C ALA A 29 -7.54 21.06 0.09
N ASN A 30 -6.93 21.11 1.28
CA ASN A 30 -7.64 21.08 2.57
C ASN A 30 -8.53 19.84 2.83
N VAL A 31 -8.26 18.73 2.17
CA VAL A 31 -8.92 17.45 2.47
C VAL A 31 -8.17 16.68 3.55
N LYS A 32 -8.92 15.87 4.30
CA LYS A 32 -8.31 14.94 5.26
C LYS A 32 -7.47 13.90 4.51
N MET A 33 -6.23 13.72 4.96
CA MET A 33 -5.33 12.68 4.48
C MET A 33 -5.13 11.62 5.55
N SER A 34 -4.87 10.38 5.14
CA SER A 34 -4.62 9.25 6.03
C SER A 34 -3.54 8.32 5.46
N MET A 35 -3.15 7.31 6.22
CA MET A 35 -2.40 6.18 5.69
C MET A 35 -3.30 5.37 4.75
N ASN A 36 -2.73 4.84 3.68
CA ASN A 36 -3.45 3.92 2.79
C ASN A 36 -3.93 2.70 3.59
N PRO A 37 -5.22 2.31 3.50
CA PRO A 37 -5.77 1.20 4.29
C PRO A 37 -5.03 -0.13 4.11
N PHE A 38 -4.55 -0.43 2.91
CA PHE A 38 -3.76 -1.65 2.67
C PHE A 38 -2.40 -1.61 3.35
N ASP A 39 -1.81 -0.42 3.54
CA ASP A 39 -0.54 -0.26 4.24
C ASP A 39 -0.73 -0.32 5.76
N GLU A 40 -1.92 0.04 6.28
CA GLU A 40 -2.29 -0.20 7.67
C GLU A 40 -2.29 -1.70 8.00
N ILE A 41 -2.76 -2.54 7.07
CA ILE A 41 -2.68 -4.00 7.18
C ILE A 41 -1.21 -4.46 7.18
N ALA A 42 -0.38 -3.89 6.31
CA ALA A 42 1.03 -4.26 6.22
C ALA A 42 1.81 -3.94 7.51
N ILE A 43 1.60 -2.76 8.09
CA ILE A 43 2.26 -2.39 9.36
C ILE A 43 1.74 -3.22 10.53
N GLU A 44 0.44 -3.52 10.60
CA GLU A 44 -0.13 -4.40 11.62
C GLU A 44 0.50 -5.80 11.54
N GLU A 45 0.66 -6.36 10.34
CA GLU A 45 1.28 -7.67 10.16
C GLU A 45 2.74 -7.68 10.62
N ALA A 46 3.51 -6.64 10.27
CA ALA A 46 4.87 -6.50 10.74
C ALA A 46 4.96 -6.47 12.28
N VAL A 47 4.03 -5.78 12.94
CA VAL A 47 3.97 -5.70 14.40
C VAL A 47 3.61 -7.06 15.00
N ARG A 48 2.65 -7.79 14.43
CA ARG A 48 2.30 -9.16 14.87
C ARG A 48 3.49 -10.13 14.74
N LEU A 49 4.22 -10.06 13.62
CA LEU A 49 5.44 -10.86 13.44
C LEU A 49 6.52 -10.50 14.46
N LYS A 50 6.63 -9.24 14.87
CA LYS A 50 7.55 -8.82 15.92
C LYS A 50 7.11 -9.31 17.30
N GLU A 51 5.84 -9.20 17.63
CA GLU A 51 5.27 -9.72 18.88
C GLU A 51 5.42 -11.24 19.01
N ALA A 52 5.37 -11.95 17.87
CA ALA A 52 5.64 -13.39 17.79
C ALA A 52 7.13 -13.74 17.86
N GLY A 53 8.05 -12.76 17.99
CA GLY A 53 9.48 -12.98 18.08
C GLY A 53 10.18 -13.31 16.74
N VAL A 54 9.45 -13.20 15.63
CA VAL A 54 9.98 -13.46 14.27
C VAL A 54 10.79 -12.27 13.76
N ALA A 55 10.28 -11.05 13.95
CA ALA A 55 11.00 -9.83 13.60
C ALA A 55 11.71 -9.22 14.81
N SER A 56 12.91 -8.68 14.59
CA SER A 56 13.68 -7.94 15.59
C SER A 56 13.50 -6.42 15.47
N GLU A 57 13.29 -5.93 14.25
CA GLU A 57 13.18 -4.51 13.94
C GLU A 57 12.20 -4.28 12.79
N ILE A 58 11.40 -3.22 12.89
CA ILE A 58 10.48 -2.76 11.87
C ILE A 58 10.88 -1.34 11.45
N VAL A 59 11.28 -1.20 10.18
CA VAL A 59 11.56 0.08 9.54
C VAL A 59 10.40 0.44 8.63
N VAL A 60 9.77 1.60 8.87
CA VAL A 60 8.70 2.09 7.98
C VAL A 60 9.24 3.16 7.06
N VAL A 61 8.87 3.11 5.79
CA VAL A 61 9.30 4.07 4.77
C VAL A 61 8.11 4.69 4.04
N SER A 62 8.21 5.98 3.74
CA SER A 62 7.30 6.71 2.86
C SER A 62 8.11 7.59 1.90
N ALA A 63 7.58 7.83 0.71
CA ALA A 63 8.18 8.75 -0.24
C ALA A 63 7.15 9.80 -0.65
N GLY A 64 7.55 11.08 -0.66
CA GLY A 64 6.66 12.20 -0.98
C GLY A 64 7.00 13.47 -0.21
N PRO A 65 6.10 14.47 -0.20
CA PRO A 65 6.34 15.76 0.45
C PRO A 65 6.40 15.65 1.98
N THR A 66 6.92 16.69 2.61
CA THR A 66 7.11 16.78 4.08
C THR A 66 5.92 16.29 4.91
N PRO A 67 4.63 16.55 4.55
CA PRO A 67 3.49 16.04 5.33
C PRO A 67 3.38 14.51 5.40
N CYS A 68 4.12 13.73 4.60
CA CYS A 68 4.19 12.28 4.74
C CYS A 68 4.78 11.84 6.09
N GLN A 69 5.47 12.74 6.81
CA GLN A 69 5.94 12.50 8.17
C GLN A 69 4.79 12.16 9.14
N GLU A 70 3.59 12.72 8.94
CA GLU A 70 2.42 12.43 9.77
C GLU A 70 2.02 10.96 9.66
N THR A 71 2.00 10.42 8.44
CA THR A 71 1.73 9.00 8.18
C THR A 71 2.80 8.10 8.79
N LEU A 72 4.08 8.48 8.68
CA LEU A 72 5.18 7.78 9.31
C LEU A 72 5.08 7.81 10.85
N ARG A 73 4.68 8.93 11.44
CA ARG A 73 4.44 9.03 12.90
C ARG A 73 3.28 8.13 13.34
N THR A 74 2.25 7.97 12.51
CA THR A 74 1.17 7.01 12.76
C THR A 74 1.70 5.57 12.74
N ALA A 75 2.50 5.18 11.75
CA ALA A 75 3.11 3.86 11.70
C ALA A 75 4.04 3.58 12.90
N LEU A 76 4.82 4.59 13.33
CA LEU A 76 5.63 4.50 14.55
C LEU A 76 4.77 4.31 15.80
N ALA A 77 3.58 4.90 15.85
CA ALA A 77 2.64 4.77 16.96
C ALA A 77 1.93 3.41 16.96
N ILE A 78 1.70 2.79 15.79
CA ILE A 78 1.21 1.41 15.66
C ILE A 78 2.25 0.44 16.23
N GLY A 79 3.54 0.61 15.92
CA GLY A 79 4.56 -0.26 16.52
C GLY A 79 5.92 -0.28 15.80
N ALA A 80 6.10 0.41 14.67
CA ALA A 80 7.40 0.50 14.01
C ALA A 80 8.48 1.11 14.91
N ASP A 81 9.73 0.76 14.69
CA ASP A 81 10.88 1.19 15.49
C ASP A 81 11.53 2.45 14.93
N LYS A 82 11.70 2.52 13.61
CA LYS A 82 12.35 3.58 12.88
C LYS A 82 11.52 3.96 11.66
N ALA A 83 11.55 5.23 11.28
CA ALA A 83 10.91 5.73 10.07
C ALA A 83 11.94 6.39 9.14
N ILE A 84 11.72 6.27 7.83
CA ILE A 84 12.48 6.93 6.79
C ILE A 84 11.51 7.65 5.87
N LEU A 85 11.70 8.96 5.68
CA LEU A 85 11.03 9.72 4.64
C LEU A 85 12.00 9.97 3.50
N VAL A 86 11.67 9.51 2.29
CA VAL A 86 12.32 9.99 1.07
C VAL A 86 11.55 11.22 0.61
N GLU A 87 12.08 12.39 0.96
CA GLU A 87 11.39 13.66 0.77
C GLU A 87 11.56 14.20 -0.65
N THR A 88 10.43 14.42 -1.33
CA THR A 88 10.36 15.03 -2.65
C THR A 88 8.96 15.61 -2.89
N ASP A 89 8.90 16.73 -3.63
CA ASP A 89 7.64 17.33 -4.11
C ASP A 89 7.23 16.83 -5.50
N ILE A 90 8.08 16.01 -6.14
CA ILE A 90 7.76 15.39 -7.42
C ILE A 90 6.71 14.30 -7.20
N GLU A 91 5.67 14.31 -8.03
CA GLU A 91 4.67 13.23 -8.05
C GLU A 91 5.32 11.92 -8.49
N LEU A 92 5.37 10.95 -7.57
CA LEU A 92 6.05 9.69 -7.78
C LEU A 92 5.14 8.67 -8.45
N GLN A 93 5.66 8.03 -9.47
CA GLN A 93 5.02 6.90 -10.17
C GLN A 93 5.51 5.56 -9.60
N PRO A 94 4.76 4.45 -9.77
CA PRO A 94 5.09 3.16 -9.14
C PRO A 94 6.53 2.67 -9.35
N LEU A 95 7.09 2.84 -10.55
CA LEU A 95 8.46 2.44 -10.85
C LEU A 95 9.50 3.28 -10.09
N ALA A 96 9.28 4.59 -9.97
CA ALA A 96 10.15 5.47 -9.19
C ALA A 96 10.12 5.07 -7.71
N VAL A 97 8.93 4.81 -7.16
CA VAL A 97 8.77 4.32 -5.79
C VAL A 97 9.48 2.98 -5.60
N ALA A 98 9.32 2.03 -6.52
CA ALA A 98 9.99 0.73 -6.43
C ALA A 98 11.52 0.85 -6.42
N LYS A 99 12.09 1.76 -7.23
CA LYS A 99 13.54 2.05 -7.22
C LYS A 99 14.01 2.66 -5.89
N LEU A 100 13.25 3.61 -5.34
CA LEU A 100 13.53 4.21 -4.03
C LEU A 100 13.47 3.15 -2.92
N LEU A 101 12.43 2.32 -2.92
CA LEU A 101 12.29 1.23 -1.96
C LEU A 101 13.43 0.23 -2.06
N LYS A 102 13.87 -0.12 -3.29
CA LYS A 102 15.06 -0.97 -3.48
C LYS A 102 16.30 -0.38 -2.81
N ALA A 103 16.60 0.90 -3.05
CA ALA A 103 17.75 1.56 -2.45
C ALA A 103 17.68 1.57 -0.91
N ILE A 104 16.49 1.77 -0.34
CA ILE A 104 16.28 1.68 1.12
C ILE A 104 16.40 0.22 1.61
N CYS A 105 15.87 -0.77 0.89
CA CYS A 105 16.04 -2.19 1.23
C CYS A 105 17.53 -2.56 1.27
N ASP A 106 18.30 -2.12 0.28
CA ASP A 106 19.73 -2.36 0.20
C ASP A 106 20.50 -1.67 1.37
N LYS A 107 20.10 -0.45 1.74
CA LYS A 107 20.66 0.29 2.89
C LYS A 107 20.34 -0.38 4.23
N GLU A 108 19.08 -0.77 4.44
CA GLU A 108 18.59 -1.32 5.69
C GLU A 108 18.80 -2.83 5.82
N GLN A 109 19.19 -3.52 4.74
CA GLN A 109 19.35 -4.99 4.71
C GLN A 109 18.08 -5.71 5.17
N ALA A 110 16.91 -5.27 4.68
CA ALA A 110 15.63 -5.84 5.02
C ALA A 110 15.48 -7.25 4.41
N GLN A 111 14.95 -8.18 5.20
CA GLN A 111 14.77 -9.57 4.81
C GLN A 111 13.32 -9.87 4.40
N LEU A 112 12.37 -9.11 4.92
CA LEU A 112 10.96 -9.16 4.52
C LEU A 112 10.48 -7.75 4.23
N ILE A 113 9.87 -7.56 3.08
CA ILE A 113 9.30 -6.29 2.65
C ILE A 113 7.79 -6.44 2.57
N LEU A 114 7.06 -5.62 3.33
CA LEU A 114 5.61 -5.61 3.35
C LEU A 114 5.09 -4.27 2.81
N LEU A 115 4.08 -4.30 1.97
CA LEU A 115 3.37 -3.12 1.50
C LEU A 115 1.93 -3.48 1.12
N GLY A 116 1.05 -2.52 1.10
CA GLY A 116 -0.30 -2.73 0.60
C GLY A 116 -0.29 -3.21 -0.85
N LYS A 117 -1.25 -4.06 -1.22
CA LYS A 117 -1.35 -4.55 -2.61
C LYS A 117 -1.54 -3.40 -3.61
N GLN A 118 -2.23 -2.34 -3.19
CA GLN A 118 -2.53 -1.15 -3.99
C GLN A 118 -2.71 0.05 -3.08
N ALA A 119 -2.68 1.26 -3.64
CA ALA A 119 -3.07 2.49 -2.98
C ALA A 119 -4.45 2.93 -3.49
N ILE A 120 -5.33 3.41 -2.61
CA ILE A 120 -6.72 3.75 -2.94
C ILE A 120 -6.87 5.02 -3.79
N ASP A 121 -5.78 5.75 -4.00
CA ASP A 121 -5.77 6.98 -4.81
C ASP A 121 -5.53 6.72 -6.30
N ASP A 122 -4.73 5.71 -6.65
CA ASP A 122 -4.37 5.42 -8.05
C ASP A 122 -4.71 3.98 -8.49
N ASP A 123 -4.95 3.06 -7.56
CA ASP A 123 -5.25 1.64 -7.79
C ASP A 123 -4.27 0.91 -8.73
N SER A 124 -3.04 1.42 -8.87
CA SER A 124 -2.08 0.90 -9.85
C SER A 124 -1.64 -0.54 -9.59
N ASN A 125 -1.56 -0.97 -8.33
CA ASN A 125 -1.16 -2.34 -7.93
C ASN A 125 0.13 -2.82 -8.63
N GLN A 126 1.17 -2.00 -8.69
CA GLN A 126 2.40 -2.28 -9.44
C GLN A 126 3.67 -2.24 -8.61
N THR A 127 3.70 -1.43 -7.55
CA THR A 127 4.94 -1.11 -6.82
C THR A 127 5.62 -2.35 -6.23
N GLY A 128 4.87 -3.24 -5.58
CA GLY A 128 5.42 -4.44 -4.95
C GLY A 128 6.03 -5.41 -5.96
N GLN A 129 5.34 -5.66 -7.06
CA GLN A 129 5.78 -6.53 -8.14
C GLN A 129 7.03 -5.96 -8.84
N MET A 130 7.05 -4.65 -9.09
CA MET A 130 8.23 -3.97 -9.67
C MET A 130 9.42 -4.03 -8.71
N LEU A 131 9.19 -3.85 -7.40
CA LEU A 131 10.24 -3.95 -6.39
C LEU A 131 10.85 -5.36 -6.36
N ALA A 132 10.02 -6.39 -6.31
CA ALA A 132 10.47 -7.77 -6.31
C ALA A 132 11.32 -8.10 -7.55
N SER A 133 10.87 -7.64 -8.73
CA SER A 133 11.60 -7.81 -9.99
C SER A 133 12.93 -7.04 -9.99
N LEU A 134 12.97 -5.79 -9.50
CA LEU A 134 14.19 -5.00 -9.43
C LEU A 134 15.23 -5.56 -8.45
N MET A 135 14.78 -6.27 -7.43
CA MET A 135 15.65 -6.92 -6.42
C MET A 135 15.99 -8.37 -6.77
N ASP A 136 15.36 -8.95 -7.80
CA ASP A 136 15.46 -10.37 -8.17
C ASP A 136 15.15 -11.31 -7.00
N ILE A 137 14.06 -11.01 -6.27
CA ILE A 137 13.61 -11.79 -5.10
C ILE A 137 12.17 -12.27 -5.25
N PRO A 138 11.77 -13.35 -4.55
CA PRO A 138 10.39 -13.85 -4.58
C PRO A 138 9.35 -12.83 -4.13
N GLN A 139 8.13 -12.97 -4.66
CA GLN A 139 6.99 -12.16 -4.27
C GLN A 139 5.77 -13.00 -3.90
N GLY A 140 5.03 -12.57 -2.88
CA GLY A 140 3.72 -13.08 -2.50
C GLY A 140 2.69 -11.95 -2.53
N THR A 141 1.89 -11.87 -3.60
CA THR A 141 0.91 -10.80 -3.79
C THR A 141 -0.46 -11.16 -3.26
N PHE A 142 -1.25 -10.15 -2.84
CA PHE A 142 -2.63 -10.30 -2.33
C PHE A 142 -2.72 -11.21 -1.11
N ALA A 143 -1.77 -11.09 -0.17
CA ALA A 143 -1.70 -11.97 0.98
C ALA A 143 -2.90 -11.78 1.93
N SER A 144 -3.59 -12.88 2.22
CA SER A 144 -4.63 -12.99 3.25
C SER A 144 -4.17 -13.80 4.46
N LYS A 145 -3.00 -14.46 4.39
CA LYS A 145 -2.31 -15.09 5.52
C LYS A 145 -0.82 -15.13 5.26
N VAL A 146 -0.04 -14.81 6.30
CA VAL A 146 1.43 -14.87 6.27
C VAL A 146 1.92 -15.68 7.47
N LEU A 147 2.76 -16.67 7.23
CA LEU A 147 3.39 -17.47 8.26
C LEU A 147 4.87 -17.63 7.96
N VAL A 148 5.73 -17.21 8.89
CA VAL A 148 7.18 -17.29 8.73
C VAL A 148 7.72 -18.41 9.60
N GLU A 149 8.30 -19.43 8.97
CA GLU A 149 8.85 -20.60 9.65
C GLU A 149 10.11 -21.09 8.94
N ASN A 150 11.13 -21.49 9.71
CA ASN A 150 12.35 -22.13 9.19
C ASN A 150 13.04 -21.35 8.04
N GLY A 151 13.04 -20.01 8.11
CA GLY A 151 13.65 -19.16 7.08
C GLY A 151 12.86 -19.05 5.77
N LYS A 152 11.62 -19.55 5.76
CA LYS A 152 10.67 -19.45 4.64
C LYS A 152 9.42 -18.69 5.06
N VAL A 153 8.70 -18.17 4.07
CA VAL A 153 7.42 -17.51 4.27
C VAL A 153 6.36 -18.26 3.49
N ASN A 154 5.33 -18.76 4.20
CA ASN A 154 4.12 -19.31 3.60
C ASN A 154 3.12 -18.18 3.44
N VAL A 155 2.71 -17.90 2.22
CA VAL A 155 1.77 -16.83 1.88
C VAL A 155 0.52 -17.45 1.26
N THR A 156 -0.63 -17.29 1.93
CA THR A 156 -1.92 -17.58 1.32
C THR A 156 -2.43 -16.33 0.62
N ARG A 157 -2.78 -16.46 -0.64
CA ARG A 157 -3.14 -15.39 -1.56
C ARG A 157 -4.60 -15.49 -1.97
N GLU A 158 -5.24 -14.35 -2.13
CA GLU A 158 -6.55 -14.23 -2.76
C GLU A 158 -6.38 -14.24 -4.29
N VAL A 159 -6.95 -15.22 -4.97
CA VAL A 159 -6.95 -15.36 -6.43
C VAL A 159 -8.38 -15.59 -6.92
N ASP A 160 -8.66 -15.37 -8.22
CA ASP A 160 -10.02 -15.45 -8.76
C ASP A 160 -10.69 -16.82 -8.52
N GLY A 161 -9.91 -17.90 -8.53
CA GLY A 161 -10.41 -19.26 -8.27
C GLY A 161 -10.54 -19.63 -6.79
N GLY A 162 -10.17 -18.75 -5.84
CA GLY A 162 -10.20 -19.03 -4.39
C GLY A 162 -8.89 -18.64 -3.69
N LEU A 163 -8.32 -19.56 -2.92
CA LEU A 163 -7.09 -19.33 -2.17
C LEU A 163 -5.94 -20.18 -2.74
N GLU A 164 -4.78 -19.56 -2.87
CA GLU A 164 -3.53 -20.25 -3.23
C GLU A 164 -2.50 -20.04 -2.13
N THR A 165 -1.81 -21.11 -1.73
CA THR A 165 -0.70 -20.98 -0.78
C THR A 165 0.63 -21.25 -1.47
N ILE A 166 1.54 -20.30 -1.40
CA ILE A 166 2.89 -20.39 -1.95
C ILE A 166 3.94 -20.31 -0.84
N VAL A 167 5.10 -20.87 -1.08
CA VAL A 167 6.23 -20.87 -0.13
C VAL A 167 7.38 -20.08 -0.76
N LEU A 168 7.80 -19.02 -0.08
CA LEU A 168 8.87 -18.14 -0.53
C LEU A 168 10.12 -18.32 0.33
N THR A 169 11.29 -18.18 -0.29
CA THR A 169 12.56 -18.01 0.42
C THR A 169 12.77 -16.53 0.75
N LEU A 170 13.39 -16.24 1.88
CA LEU A 170 13.81 -14.88 2.23
C LEU A 170 15.14 -14.52 1.54
N PRO A 171 15.36 -13.25 1.15
CA PRO A 171 14.42 -12.13 1.28
C PRO A 171 13.24 -12.23 0.32
N ALA A 172 12.09 -11.62 0.69
CA ALA A 172 10.87 -11.65 -0.12
C ALA A 172 10.05 -10.35 -0.01
N VAL A 173 9.26 -10.05 -1.05
CA VAL A 173 8.28 -8.98 -1.07
C VAL A 173 6.88 -9.58 -0.93
N ILE A 174 6.08 -9.04 -0.01
CA ILE A 174 4.68 -9.43 0.18
C ILE A 174 3.79 -8.21 0.04
N THR A 175 2.74 -8.31 -0.77
CA THR A 175 1.70 -7.30 -0.82
C THR A 175 0.46 -7.79 -0.08
N THR A 176 -0.11 -6.93 0.78
CA THR A 176 -1.16 -7.30 1.72
C THR A 176 -2.56 -6.98 1.20
N ASP A 177 -3.48 -7.93 1.35
CA ASP A 177 -4.92 -7.74 1.16
C ASP A 177 -5.58 -7.31 2.49
N LEU A 178 -6.75 -6.69 2.41
CA LEU A 178 -7.53 -6.27 3.60
C LEU A 178 -7.98 -7.45 4.48
N ARG A 179 -7.98 -8.67 3.94
CA ARG A 179 -8.37 -9.88 4.66
C ARG A 179 -7.28 -10.47 5.55
N LEU A 180 -6.04 -9.95 5.46
CA LEU A 180 -4.89 -10.49 6.20
C LEU A 180 -5.05 -10.35 7.71
N ASN A 181 -5.48 -9.17 8.16
CA ASN A 181 -5.67 -8.87 9.57
C ASN A 181 -6.60 -7.66 9.76
N GLU A 182 -6.89 -7.35 11.03
CA GLU A 182 -7.58 -6.14 11.44
C GLU A 182 -6.55 -5.24 12.18
N PRO A 183 -6.29 -4.01 11.67
CA PRO A 183 -5.34 -3.09 12.29
C PRO A 183 -5.77 -2.68 13.69
N ARG A 184 -4.81 -2.59 14.59
CA ARG A 184 -5.03 -2.12 15.96
C ARG A 184 -5.30 -0.62 16.02
N TYR A 185 -6.09 -0.19 17.00
CA TYR A 185 -6.24 1.23 17.29
C TYR A 185 -4.98 1.79 17.95
N VAL A 186 -4.58 2.98 17.49
CA VAL A 186 -3.45 3.69 18.07
C VAL A 186 -3.89 4.40 19.35
N THR A 187 -3.20 4.12 20.46
CA THR A 187 -3.49 4.75 21.76
C THR A 187 -2.73 6.08 21.94
N LEU A 188 -3.28 7.00 22.71
CA LEU A 188 -2.62 8.28 22.99
C LEU A 188 -1.21 8.12 23.59
N PRO A 189 -0.93 7.20 24.54
CA PRO A 189 0.43 6.93 24.99
C PRO A 189 1.38 6.52 23.88
N ASN A 190 0.92 5.73 22.91
CA ASN A 190 1.74 5.30 21.77
C ASN A 190 2.04 6.46 20.82
N ILE A 191 1.09 7.36 20.59
CA ILE A 191 1.32 8.60 19.83
C ILE A 191 2.42 9.45 20.50
N MET A 192 2.37 9.59 21.82
CA MET A 192 3.39 10.35 22.55
C MET A 192 4.78 9.70 22.47
N LYS A 193 4.85 8.37 22.55
CA LYS A 193 6.11 7.63 22.37
C LYS A 193 6.65 7.76 20.94
N ALA A 194 5.78 7.69 19.95
CA ALA A 194 6.14 7.79 18.53
C ALA A 194 6.84 9.12 18.19
N LYS A 195 6.49 10.22 18.86
CA LYS A 195 7.17 11.52 18.68
C LYS A 195 8.68 11.47 18.97
N LYS A 196 9.12 10.56 19.83
CA LYS A 196 10.52 10.40 20.23
C LYS A 196 11.27 9.34 19.41
N LYS A 197 10.57 8.51 18.64
CA LYS A 197 11.20 7.50 17.79
C LYS A 197 11.95 8.15 16.62
N PRO A 198 13.06 7.53 16.15
CA PRO A 198 13.86 8.07 15.05
C PRO A 198 13.05 8.16 13.77
N LEU A 199 13.18 9.32 13.09
CA LEU A 199 12.68 9.56 11.76
C LEU A 199 13.82 10.21 10.96
N GLU A 200 14.33 9.47 9.99
CA GLU A 200 15.39 9.90 9.07
C GLU A 200 14.75 10.53 7.83
N ILE A 201 15.32 11.60 7.32
CA ILE A 201 14.87 12.24 6.07
C ILE A 201 16.02 12.13 5.08
N LEU A 202 15.72 11.60 3.89
CA LEU A 202 16.65 11.44 2.78
C LEU A 202 16.08 12.11 1.54
N LYS A 203 16.94 12.48 0.60
CA LYS A 203 16.54 12.94 -0.72
C LYS A 203 16.78 11.84 -1.76
N PRO A 204 16.00 11.78 -2.85
CA PRO A 204 16.22 10.81 -3.94
C PRO A 204 17.65 10.82 -4.48
N GLU A 205 18.27 12.00 -4.55
CA GLU A 205 19.64 12.20 -5.04
C GLU A 205 20.68 11.51 -4.15
N GLU A 206 20.45 11.51 -2.82
CA GLU A 206 21.32 10.81 -1.85
C GLU A 206 21.27 9.28 -2.03
N LEU A 207 20.19 8.78 -2.60
CA LEU A 207 19.99 7.37 -2.94
C LEU A 207 20.44 7.03 -4.37
N GLY A 208 20.85 8.03 -5.16
CA GLY A 208 21.26 7.85 -6.55
C GLY A 208 20.12 7.36 -7.47
N VAL A 209 18.87 7.69 -7.16
CA VAL A 209 17.68 7.19 -7.87
C VAL A 209 17.09 8.28 -8.76
N ASP A 210 16.95 7.98 -10.06
CA ASP A 210 16.16 8.79 -10.99
C ASP A 210 14.65 8.53 -10.74
N ILE A 211 13.96 9.59 -10.34
CA ILE A 211 12.52 9.61 -10.04
C ILE A 211 11.70 10.38 -11.09
N ALA A 212 12.30 10.76 -12.23
CA ALA A 212 11.61 11.52 -13.26
C ALA A 212 10.31 10.84 -13.72
N PRO A 213 9.17 11.56 -13.77
CA PRO A 213 7.90 11.01 -14.24
C PRO A 213 8.01 10.55 -15.71
N ARG A 214 7.43 9.39 -16.02
CA ARG A 214 7.41 8.80 -17.36
C ARG A 214 6.03 8.87 -18.02
N LEU A 215 4.99 9.07 -17.22
CA LEU A 215 3.60 9.20 -17.67
C LEU A 215 3.12 10.61 -17.33
N LYS A 216 2.21 11.13 -18.14
CA LYS A 216 1.53 12.41 -17.91
C LYS A 216 0.03 12.18 -17.95
N THR A 217 -0.67 12.52 -16.87
CA THR A 217 -2.14 12.55 -16.84
C THR A 217 -2.61 13.69 -17.77
N LEU A 218 -3.39 13.34 -18.78
CA LEU A 218 -3.88 14.31 -19.76
C LEU A 218 -5.19 14.94 -19.31
N ARG A 219 -6.07 14.15 -18.70
CA ARG A 219 -7.38 14.59 -18.26
C ARG A 219 -7.94 13.67 -17.18
N VAL A 220 -8.68 14.26 -16.23
CA VAL A 220 -9.44 13.55 -15.19
C VAL A 220 -10.88 14.04 -15.26
N ASP A 221 -11.84 13.11 -15.28
CA ASP A 221 -13.28 13.40 -15.28
C ASP A 221 -13.97 12.61 -14.17
N GLU A 222 -15.12 13.13 -13.71
CA GLU A 222 -15.98 12.35 -12.82
C GLU A 222 -16.59 11.17 -13.58
N PRO A 223 -16.80 10.01 -12.91
CA PRO A 223 -17.48 8.89 -13.56
C PRO A 223 -18.89 9.29 -13.94
N PRO A 224 -19.43 8.75 -15.07
CA PRO A 224 -20.80 9.04 -15.49
C PRO A 224 -21.79 8.61 -14.40
N LYS A 225 -22.82 9.42 -14.19
CA LYS A 225 -23.89 9.07 -13.26
C LYS A 225 -24.59 7.80 -13.73
N ARG A 226 -24.62 6.80 -12.88
CA ARG A 226 -25.39 5.58 -13.17
C ARG A 226 -26.88 5.90 -13.11
N ALA A 227 -27.63 5.40 -14.09
CA ALA A 227 -29.09 5.40 -14.03
C ALA A 227 -29.57 4.49 -12.88
N ALA A 228 -30.74 4.79 -12.34
CA ALA A 228 -31.38 3.90 -11.39
C ALA A 228 -31.63 2.52 -12.05
N GLY A 229 -31.47 1.46 -11.25
CA GLY A 229 -31.86 0.12 -11.71
C GLY A 229 -33.37 0.01 -11.93
N ILE A 230 -33.78 -1.05 -12.59
CA ILE A 230 -35.19 -1.39 -12.77
C ILE A 230 -35.57 -2.60 -11.90
N MET A 231 -36.72 -2.55 -11.32
CA MET A 231 -37.29 -3.71 -10.61
C MET A 231 -37.88 -4.66 -11.63
N VAL A 232 -37.60 -5.95 -11.47
CA VAL A 232 -38.16 -7.02 -12.32
C VAL A 232 -39.18 -7.83 -11.51
N ALA A 233 -40.18 -8.38 -12.18
CA ALA A 233 -41.27 -9.09 -11.52
C ALA A 233 -40.87 -10.47 -10.99
N ASN A 234 -39.93 -11.14 -11.64
CA ASN A 234 -39.49 -12.49 -11.30
C ASN A 234 -38.08 -12.81 -11.84
N VAL A 235 -37.55 -13.98 -11.45
CA VAL A 235 -36.23 -14.44 -11.87
C VAL A 235 -36.12 -14.67 -13.38
N ALA A 236 -37.19 -15.14 -14.03
CA ALA A 236 -37.15 -15.40 -15.48
C ALA A 236 -36.95 -14.06 -16.26
N GLU A 237 -37.64 -13.01 -15.89
CA GLU A 237 -37.46 -11.67 -16.47
C GLU A 237 -36.05 -11.13 -16.19
N LEU A 238 -35.49 -11.34 -14.98
CA LEU A 238 -34.12 -10.95 -14.67
C LEU A 238 -33.11 -11.63 -15.62
N VAL A 239 -33.24 -12.96 -15.78
CA VAL A 239 -32.36 -13.74 -16.67
C VAL A 239 -32.49 -13.27 -18.12
N GLU A 240 -33.72 -13.04 -18.59
CA GLU A 240 -33.96 -12.54 -19.94
C GLU A 240 -33.28 -11.20 -20.18
N LYS A 241 -33.42 -10.24 -19.24
CA LYS A 241 -32.78 -8.92 -19.34
C LYS A 241 -31.26 -9.00 -19.28
N LEU A 242 -30.70 -9.82 -18.39
CA LEU A 242 -29.25 -10.02 -18.28
C LEU A 242 -28.68 -10.64 -19.57
N LYS A 243 -29.42 -11.56 -20.21
CA LYS A 243 -29.01 -12.23 -21.42
C LYS A 243 -29.18 -11.39 -22.68
N ASN A 244 -30.35 -10.75 -22.85
CA ASN A 244 -30.75 -10.14 -24.10
C ASN A 244 -30.49 -8.61 -24.15
N GLU A 245 -30.63 -7.90 -23.02
CA GLU A 245 -30.40 -6.45 -22.91
C GLU A 245 -28.98 -6.14 -22.45
N ALA A 246 -28.58 -6.64 -21.26
CA ALA A 246 -27.28 -6.36 -20.69
C ALA A 246 -26.13 -7.20 -21.30
N LYS A 247 -26.43 -8.37 -21.84
CA LYS A 247 -25.49 -9.30 -22.51
C LYS A 247 -24.31 -9.68 -21.61
N VAL A 248 -24.59 -9.97 -20.33
CA VAL A 248 -23.58 -10.32 -19.32
C VAL A 248 -23.60 -11.79 -18.93
N ILE A 249 -24.60 -12.54 -19.40
CA ILE A 249 -24.71 -13.99 -19.26
C ILE A 249 -25.14 -14.64 -20.58
#